data_d23250aed72f3d4f3189ac988c6693c5
#
_entry.id   d23250aed72f3d4f3189ac988c6693c5
#
_cell.length_a   1.000
_cell.length_b   1.000
_cell.length_c   1.000
_cell.angle_alpha   90.00
_cell.angle_beta   90.00
_cell.angle_gamma   90.00
#
_symmetry.space_group_name_H-M   'P 1'
#
loop_
_entity.id
_entity.type
_entity.pdbx_description
1 polymer ?
#
loop_
_entity_poly.entity_id
_entity_poly.type
_entity_poly.pdbx_seq_one_letter_code
_entity_poly.pdbx_strand_id
1 'polypeptide(L)'
;MFKKILIANRGEIALRVIRTCKEMGIKTVAVYSKADEESLHVRFADEAVCIGPAASSESYLKIPNIIAAAEITNADAIHPGYGFLSENSKFSRICAEHDIKFIGASGDQIDRMGDKATAKQTMKEAGVPCVPGSDGLLKDVADAKKVAKKMGYPVMIKATAGGGGKGMRAVMSEDKMEELFDSAVNEATAAFGNGGMYMEKLIEEPRHIEIQIVGDQFGKACHLSERDCSVQRRHQKLTEETPSPFMTDKLREQMGEAAVKAAEYIKYEGAGTIEFLVDKHRKFYFMEMNTRIQVEHPITEQVIDYDLIREQILVAAGVPISGKNYLPKLHSIECRINAEDPYNNFRPSPGKITTLHTPGGHGVRMDTHVYSGYSIPPNYDSMIAKLITTAQTREEAINKMKRALDEFVIEGIKTTIPFHRQLMDHPDYLAGNYTTAFMDDFKMDPPKEH
;
A
#
# COMPACT_ATOMS: atom_id res chain seq x y z
N MET A 1 8.35 16.25 -21.97
CA MET A 1 9.00 15.98 -20.65
C MET A 1 8.78 17.19 -19.76
N PHE A 2 8.41 17.01 -18.49
CA PHE A 2 8.16 18.10 -17.55
C PHE A 2 9.45 18.86 -17.20
N LYS A 3 9.33 20.15 -16.94
CA LYS A 3 10.44 21.00 -16.47
C LYS A 3 10.45 21.10 -14.94
N LYS A 4 9.25 21.09 -14.34
CA LYS A 4 9.07 21.25 -12.89
C LYS A 4 7.90 20.42 -12.40
N ILE A 5 8.11 19.65 -11.32
CA ILE A 5 7.11 18.81 -10.67
C ILE A 5 6.92 19.26 -9.23
N LEU A 6 5.67 19.52 -8.82
CA LEU A 6 5.28 19.68 -7.43
C LEU A 6 5.00 18.32 -6.81
N ILE A 7 5.55 18.06 -5.64
CA ILE A 7 5.34 16.83 -4.87
C ILE A 7 4.29 17.09 -3.80
N ALA A 8 3.04 16.61 -4.05
CA ALA A 8 1.91 16.80 -3.14
C ALA A 8 1.88 15.74 -2.03
N ASN A 9 3.00 15.59 -1.35
CA ASN A 9 3.18 14.62 -0.27
C ASN A 9 4.30 15.06 0.68
N ARG A 10 4.57 14.23 1.69
CA ARG A 10 5.57 14.46 2.74
C ARG A 10 6.41 13.19 3.00
N GLY A 11 7.37 13.33 3.91
CA GLY A 11 8.10 12.17 4.42
C GLY A 11 8.99 11.50 3.40
N GLU A 12 9.14 10.18 3.54
CA GLU A 12 10.09 9.42 2.71
C GLU A 12 9.68 9.38 1.24
N ILE A 13 8.37 9.31 0.95
CA ILE A 13 7.89 9.25 -0.43
C ILE A 13 8.12 10.58 -1.17
N ALA A 14 7.94 11.72 -0.51
CA ALA A 14 8.26 13.00 -1.12
C ALA A 14 9.75 13.08 -1.45
N LEU A 15 10.61 12.64 -0.54
CA LEU A 15 12.06 12.58 -0.78
C LEU A 15 12.42 11.59 -1.89
N ARG A 16 11.75 10.44 -1.96
CA ARG A 16 11.93 9.44 -3.04
C ARG A 16 11.64 10.03 -4.41
N VAL A 17 10.52 10.76 -4.54
CA VAL A 17 10.15 11.44 -5.80
C VAL A 17 11.15 12.54 -6.15
N ILE A 18 11.56 13.35 -5.18
CA ILE A 18 12.58 14.43 -5.40
C ILE A 18 13.87 13.84 -5.95
N ARG A 19 14.36 12.71 -5.44
CA ARG A 19 15.57 12.05 -5.92
C ARG A 19 15.46 11.69 -7.39
N THR A 20 14.39 11.02 -7.80
CA THR A 20 14.17 10.67 -9.20
C THR A 20 14.02 11.89 -10.10
N CYS A 21 13.28 12.93 -9.68
CA CYS A 21 13.16 14.15 -10.44
C CYS A 21 14.54 14.78 -10.69
N LYS A 22 15.40 14.87 -9.67
CA LYS A 22 16.76 15.41 -9.80
C LYS A 22 17.63 14.60 -10.75
N GLU A 23 17.57 13.26 -10.67
CA GLU A 23 18.27 12.37 -11.59
C GLU A 23 17.79 12.50 -13.04
N MET A 24 16.53 12.87 -13.23
CA MET A 24 15.96 13.18 -14.55
C MET A 24 16.20 14.63 -15.02
N GLY A 25 16.84 15.46 -14.21
CA GLY A 25 17.05 16.89 -14.51
C GLY A 25 15.80 17.75 -14.41
N ILE A 26 14.77 17.28 -13.65
CA ILE A 26 13.50 17.97 -13.46
C ILE A 26 13.55 18.76 -12.15
N LYS A 27 13.15 20.03 -12.18
CA LYS A 27 13.04 20.87 -10.98
C LYS A 27 11.92 20.40 -10.08
N THR A 28 12.08 20.59 -8.78
CA THR A 28 11.17 20.09 -7.75
C THR A 28 10.60 21.18 -6.86
N VAL A 29 9.31 21.11 -6.58
CA VAL A 29 8.64 21.92 -5.56
C VAL A 29 8.13 21.01 -4.46
N ALA A 30 8.63 21.17 -3.24
CA ALA A 30 8.06 20.50 -2.07
C ALA A 30 6.93 21.35 -1.49
N VAL A 31 5.81 20.73 -1.13
CA VAL A 31 4.83 21.35 -0.26
C VAL A 31 5.03 20.84 1.17
N TYR A 32 4.75 21.69 2.16
CA TYR A 32 4.89 21.30 3.56
C TYR A 32 3.91 22.02 4.47
N SER A 33 3.46 21.34 5.52
CA SER A 33 2.78 21.98 6.65
C SER A 33 3.80 22.58 7.61
N LYS A 34 3.35 23.44 8.51
CA LYS A 34 4.24 24.00 9.55
C LYS A 34 4.94 22.94 10.41
N ALA A 35 4.36 21.75 10.57
CA ALA A 35 4.98 20.67 11.32
C ALA A 35 6.16 20.00 10.58
N ASP A 36 6.24 20.16 9.26
CA ASP A 36 7.25 19.55 8.41
C ASP A 36 8.33 20.54 7.89
N GLU A 37 8.35 21.75 8.41
CA GLU A 37 9.27 22.84 7.96
C GLU A 37 10.74 22.39 7.94
N GLU A 38 11.14 21.55 8.90
CA GLU A 38 12.51 21.03 9.00
C GLU A 38 12.73 19.68 8.31
N SER A 39 11.72 19.14 7.62
CA SER A 39 11.80 17.83 6.97
C SER A 39 12.77 17.83 5.79
N LEU A 40 13.41 16.67 5.53
CA LEU A 40 14.39 16.54 4.45
C LEU A 40 13.82 16.82 3.07
N HIS A 41 12.55 16.51 2.80
CA HIS A 41 11.96 16.80 1.49
C HIS A 41 11.88 18.31 1.22
N VAL A 42 11.70 19.14 2.26
CA VAL A 42 11.73 20.60 2.17
C VAL A 42 13.15 21.08 1.85
N ARG A 43 14.15 20.50 2.52
CA ARG A 43 15.57 20.89 2.36
C ARG A 43 16.16 20.49 1.02
N PHE A 44 15.70 19.37 0.44
CA PHE A 44 16.28 18.83 -0.79
C PHE A 44 15.52 19.20 -2.07
N ALA A 45 14.33 19.76 -1.99
CA ALA A 45 13.66 20.32 -3.15
C ALA A 45 14.34 21.60 -3.65
N ASP A 46 14.13 21.95 -4.92
CA ASP A 46 14.63 23.23 -5.49
C ASP A 46 13.83 24.42 -4.95
N GLU A 47 12.53 24.24 -4.73
CA GLU A 47 11.60 25.22 -4.15
C GLU A 47 10.73 24.54 -3.09
N ALA A 48 10.24 25.32 -2.12
CA ALA A 48 9.36 24.81 -1.08
C ALA A 48 8.27 25.82 -0.74
N VAL A 49 7.04 25.35 -0.56
CA VAL A 49 5.86 26.19 -0.27
C VAL A 49 5.15 25.65 0.96
N CYS A 50 4.99 26.49 1.99
CA CYS A 50 4.15 26.18 3.14
C CYS A 50 2.67 26.22 2.74
N ILE A 51 1.96 25.11 2.89
CA ILE A 51 0.55 24.97 2.49
C ILE A 51 -0.44 25.02 3.63
N GLY A 52 0.01 25.27 4.86
CA GLY A 52 -0.88 25.43 5.99
C GLY A 52 -0.34 24.93 7.33
N PRO A 53 -1.18 24.89 8.37
CA PRO A 53 -0.82 24.41 9.71
C PRO A 53 -0.59 22.89 9.72
N ALA A 54 -0.28 22.34 10.90
CA ALA A 54 0.07 20.92 11.08
C ALA A 54 -1.05 19.94 10.72
N ALA A 55 -2.33 20.32 10.91
CA ALA A 55 -3.45 19.44 10.59
C ALA A 55 -3.50 19.13 9.07
N SER A 56 -3.57 17.84 8.70
CA SER A 56 -3.60 17.43 7.30
C SER A 56 -4.82 17.96 6.55
N SER A 57 -5.98 18.10 7.21
CA SER A 57 -7.20 18.69 6.63
C SER A 57 -7.04 20.16 6.22
N GLU A 58 -6.09 20.86 6.83
CA GLU A 58 -5.81 22.27 6.56
C GLU A 58 -4.54 22.49 5.72
N SER A 59 -3.86 21.40 5.35
CA SER A 59 -2.60 21.41 4.58
C SER A 59 -2.63 20.37 3.45
N TYR A 60 -2.12 19.16 3.65
CA TYR A 60 -1.94 18.13 2.62
C TYR A 60 -3.24 17.62 1.98
N LEU A 61 -4.39 17.77 2.63
CA LEU A 61 -5.71 17.42 2.08
C LEU A 61 -6.47 18.65 1.54
N LYS A 62 -5.87 19.85 1.61
CA LYS A 62 -6.51 21.08 1.16
C LYS A 62 -6.16 21.39 -0.29
N ILE A 63 -6.95 20.87 -1.20
CA ILE A 63 -6.75 20.99 -2.66
C ILE A 63 -6.42 22.42 -3.12
N PRO A 64 -7.17 23.49 -2.72
CA PRO A 64 -6.88 24.85 -3.16
C PRO A 64 -5.46 25.33 -2.84
N ASN A 65 -4.92 24.93 -1.66
CA ASN A 65 -3.58 25.34 -1.26
C ASN A 65 -2.50 24.66 -2.10
N ILE A 66 -2.71 23.40 -2.48
CA ILE A 66 -1.79 22.63 -3.33
C ILE A 66 -1.80 23.18 -4.76
N ILE A 67 -2.99 23.44 -5.32
CA ILE A 67 -3.13 24.04 -6.66
C ILE A 67 -2.48 25.43 -6.68
N ALA A 68 -2.76 26.28 -5.70
CA ALA A 68 -2.12 27.61 -5.61
C ALA A 68 -0.58 27.50 -5.54
N ALA A 69 -0.05 26.54 -4.78
CA ALA A 69 1.39 26.29 -4.73
C ALA A 69 1.95 25.87 -6.11
N ALA A 70 1.22 25.06 -6.88
CA ALA A 70 1.63 24.65 -8.21
C ALA A 70 1.60 25.82 -9.20
N GLU A 71 0.57 26.66 -9.15
CA GLU A 71 0.44 27.84 -10.01
C GLU A 71 1.53 28.88 -9.75
N ILE A 72 1.76 29.29 -8.49
CA ILE A 72 2.76 30.31 -8.16
C ILE A 72 4.19 29.86 -8.44
N THR A 73 4.45 28.56 -8.46
CA THR A 73 5.76 27.99 -8.80
C THR A 73 5.88 27.58 -10.27
N ASN A 74 4.81 27.72 -11.05
CA ASN A 74 4.73 27.27 -12.45
C ASN A 74 5.14 25.79 -12.60
N ALA A 75 4.57 24.90 -11.78
CA ALA A 75 4.77 23.47 -11.90
C ALA A 75 3.97 22.90 -13.07
N ASP A 76 4.61 22.09 -13.92
CA ASP A 76 3.96 21.46 -15.09
C ASP A 76 3.10 20.25 -14.67
N ALA A 77 3.47 19.62 -13.57
CA ALA A 77 2.81 18.40 -13.08
C ALA A 77 2.85 18.31 -11.54
N ILE A 78 1.95 17.48 -11.02
CA ILE A 78 1.89 17.14 -9.59
C ILE A 78 2.08 15.64 -9.43
N HIS A 79 3.05 15.24 -8.58
CA HIS A 79 3.21 13.86 -8.14
C HIS A 79 2.57 13.70 -6.76
N PRO A 80 1.50 12.90 -6.61
CA PRO A 80 0.77 12.79 -5.34
C PRO A 80 1.41 11.79 -4.34
N GLY A 81 2.38 10.98 -4.76
CA GLY A 81 2.91 9.89 -3.96
C GLY A 81 1.85 8.83 -3.64
N TYR A 82 1.74 8.45 -2.37
CA TYR A 82 0.68 7.59 -1.82
C TYR A 82 0.02 8.24 -0.59
N GLY A 83 -1.20 7.79 -0.24
CA GLY A 83 -2.00 8.44 0.82
C GLY A 83 -2.48 9.84 0.41
N PHE A 84 -2.96 10.63 1.36
CA PHE A 84 -3.51 11.98 1.15
C PHE A 84 -4.44 12.07 -0.07
N LEU A 85 -4.02 12.78 -1.11
CA LEU A 85 -4.83 13.03 -2.30
C LEU A 85 -4.49 12.12 -3.50
N SER A 86 -3.63 11.09 -3.30
CA SER A 86 -3.19 10.23 -4.40
C SER A 86 -4.30 9.41 -5.07
N GLU A 87 -5.38 9.12 -4.35
CA GLU A 87 -6.57 8.42 -4.84
C GLU A 87 -7.82 9.31 -4.75
N ASN A 88 -7.64 10.62 -4.90
CA ASN A 88 -8.74 11.59 -4.91
C ASN A 88 -9.08 12.00 -6.34
N SER A 89 -10.19 11.48 -6.86
CA SER A 89 -10.64 11.73 -8.24
C SER A 89 -10.93 13.19 -8.52
N LYS A 90 -11.47 13.92 -7.53
CA LYS A 90 -11.72 15.36 -7.63
C LYS A 90 -10.41 16.12 -7.79
N PHE A 91 -9.38 15.77 -7.05
CA PHE A 91 -8.06 16.41 -7.17
C PHE A 91 -7.45 16.16 -8.55
N SER A 92 -7.51 14.92 -9.06
CA SER A 92 -7.03 14.59 -10.42
C SER A 92 -7.73 15.43 -11.48
N ARG A 93 -9.06 15.63 -11.39
CA ARG A 93 -9.83 16.47 -12.32
C ARG A 93 -9.48 17.96 -12.20
N ILE A 94 -9.37 18.47 -10.99
CA ILE A 94 -8.98 19.86 -10.74
C ILE A 94 -7.59 20.14 -11.31
N CYS A 95 -6.61 19.24 -11.17
CA CYS A 95 -5.31 19.40 -11.80
C CYS A 95 -5.46 19.60 -13.32
N ALA A 96 -6.27 18.77 -13.98
CA ALA A 96 -6.52 18.88 -15.43
C ALA A 96 -7.23 20.20 -15.82
N GLU A 97 -8.16 20.70 -15.00
CA GLU A 97 -8.84 21.98 -15.20
C GLU A 97 -7.88 23.19 -15.12
N HIS A 98 -6.74 23.02 -14.42
CA HIS A 98 -5.68 24.03 -14.29
C HIS A 98 -4.48 23.79 -15.22
N ASP A 99 -4.64 22.93 -16.23
CA ASP A 99 -3.54 22.54 -17.15
C ASP A 99 -2.30 21.95 -16.44
N ILE A 100 -2.50 21.35 -15.27
CA ILE A 100 -1.45 20.69 -14.50
C ILE A 100 -1.59 19.18 -14.65
N LYS A 101 -0.56 18.46 -15.13
CA LYS A 101 -0.63 17.00 -15.26
C LYS A 101 -0.60 16.34 -13.89
N PHE A 102 -1.65 15.60 -13.54
CA PHE A 102 -1.64 14.69 -12.40
C PHE A 102 -0.84 13.42 -12.79
N ILE A 103 0.24 13.10 -12.05
CA ILE A 103 1.07 11.92 -12.29
C ILE A 103 0.44 10.72 -11.59
N GLY A 104 -0.39 9.99 -12.30
CA GLY A 104 -1.17 8.87 -11.81
C GLY A 104 -2.43 8.63 -12.64
N ALA A 105 -3.35 7.86 -12.08
CA ALA A 105 -4.60 7.51 -12.74
C ALA A 105 -5.52 8.71 -12.94
N SER A 106 -6.34 8.65 -13.98
CA SER A 106 -7.39 9.66 -14.21
C SER A 106 -8.47 9.62 -13.13
N GLY A 107 -9.20 10.74 -12.95
CA GLY A 107 -10.31 10.79 -12.00
C GLY A 107 -11.35 9.68 -12.21
N ASP A 108 -11.62 9.31 -13.46
CA ASP A 108 -12.58 8.25 -13.78
C ASP A 108 -12.06 6.85 -13.41
N GLN A 109 -10.78 6.61 -13.59
CA GLN A 109 -10.14 5.36 -13.16
C GLN A 109 -10.11 5.25 -11.64
N ILE A 110 -9.83 6.36 -10.94
CA ILE A 110 -9.85 6.43 -9.47
C ILE A 110 -11.27 6.13 -8.95
N ASP A 111 -12.30 6.78 -9.47
CA ASP A 111 -13.69 6.55 -9.05
C ASP A 111 -14.12 5.11 -9.33
N ARG A 112 -13.80 4.59 -10.50
CA ARG A 112 -14.18 3.23 -10.93
C ARG A 112 -13.55 2.15 -10.04
N MET A 113 -12.31 2.35 -9.59
CA MET A 113 -11.60 1.38 -8.75
C MET A 113 -11.78 1.64 -7.26
N GLY A 114 -12.11 2.87 -6.87
CA GLY A 114 -12.35 3.25 -5.47
C GLY A 114 -13.68 2.76 -4.90
N ASP A 115 -14.70 2.59 -5.74
CA ASP A 115 -15.96 1.98 -5.33
C ASP A 115 -15.88 0.46 -5.40
N LYS A 116 -16.00 -0.22 -4.27
CA LYS A 116 -15.80 -1.69 -4.15
C LYS A 116 -16.74 -2.50 -5.04
N ALA A 117 -17.99 -2.07 -5.19
CA ALA A 117 -18.97 -2.79 -5.99
C ALA A 117 -18.68 -2.64 -7.49
N THR A 118 -18.39 -1.41 -7.92
CA THR A 118 -18.00 -1.07 -9.30
C THR A 118 -16.68 -1.74 -9.66
N ALA A 119 -15.67 -1.70 -8.80
CA ALA A 119 -14.39 -2.37 -9.01
C ALA A 119 -14.57 -3.88 -9.19
N LYS A 120 -15.32 -4.54 -8.30
CA LYS A 120 -15.60 -5.98 -8.41
C LYS A 120 -16.34 -6.33 -9.69
N GLN A 121 -17.35 -5.53 -10.08
CA GLN A 121 -18.07 -5.74 -11.33
C GLN A 121 -17.15 -5.56 -12.54
N THR A 122 -16.36 -4.50 -12.56
CA THR A 122 -15.36 -4.23 -13.61
C THR A 122 -14.36 -5.38 -13.75
N MET A 123 -13.86 -5.91 -12.62
CA MET A 123 -12.90 -7.02 -12.64
C MET A 123 -13.54 -8.32 -13.15
N LYS A 124 -14.80 -8.60 -12.80
CA LYS A 124 -15.55 -9.73 -13.38
C LYS A 124 -15.69 -9.61 -14.89
N GLU A 125 -16.01 -8.42 -15.40
CA GLU A 125 -16.13 -8.15 -16.84
C GLU A 125 -14.79 -8.30 -17.55
N ALA A 126 -13.68 -7.94 -16.90
CA ALA A 126 -12.32 -8.16 -17.38
C ALA A 126 -11.87 -9.64 -17.30
N GLY A 127 -12.70 -10.52 -16.70
CA GLY A 127 -12.38 -11.94 -16.54
C GLY A 127 -11.41 -12.24 -15.39
N VAL A 128 -11.28 -11.33 -14.42
CA VAL A 128 -10.45 -11.52 -13.23
C VAL A 128 -11.24 -12.30 -12.17
N PRO A 129 -10.68 -13.36 -11.57
CA PRO A 129 -11.35 -14.09 -10.50
C PRO A 129 -11.68 -13.20 -9.32
N CYS A 130 -12.95 -13.16 -8.91
CA CYS A 130 -13.40 -12.42 -7.74
C CYS A 130 -13.94 -13.38 -6.67
N VAL A 131 -13.85 -12.99 -5.40
CA VAL A 131 -14.44 -13.78 -4.32
C VAL A 131 -15.92 -14.04 -4.63
N PRO A 132 -16.38 -15.31 -4.67
CA PRO A 132 -17.77 -15.61 -4.86
C PRO A 132 -18.63 -14.91 -3.80
N GLY A 133 -19.74 -14.32 -4.20
CA GLY A 133 -20.57 -13.53 -3.30
C GLY A 133 -22.04 -13.53 -3.70
N SER A 134 -22.86 -12.84 -2.91
CA SER A 134 -24.26 -12.60 -3.22
C SER A 134 -24.44 -11.72 -4.45
N ASP A 135 -25.53 -11.90 -5.17
CA ASP A 135 -25.96 -11.03 -6.27
C ASP A 135 -26.66 -9.79 -5.69
N GLY A 136 -25.87 -8.82 -5.19
CA GLY A 136 -26.38 -7.63 -4.52
C GLY A 136 -26.62 -7.81 -3.03
N LEU A 137 -27.51 -6.97 -2.47
CA LEU A 137 -27.81 -6.93 -1.05
C LEU A 137 -28.66 -8.14 -0.61
N LEU A 138 -28.35 -8.63 0.57
CA LEU A 138 -29.17 -9.62 1.27
C LEU A 138 -30.46 -8.95 1.79
N LYS A 139 -31.59 -9.58 1.57
CA LYS A 139 -32.91 -9.05 1.98
C LYS A 139 -33.15 -9.21 3.46
N ASP A 140 -32.84 -10.39 3.98
CA ASP A 140 -33.08 -10.82 5.36
C ASP A 140 -32.23 -12.06 5.70
N VAL A 141 -32.36 -12.56 6.92
CA VAL A 141 -31.67 -13.77 7.41
C VAL A 141 -32.01 -15.01 6.57
N ALA A 142 -33.25 -15.14 6.09
CA ALA A 142 -33.68 -16.30 5.30
C ALA A 142 -32.99 -16.32 3.94
N ASP A 143 -32.90 -15.15 3.29
CA ASP A 143 -32.13 -14.96 2.05
C ASP A 143 -30.63 -15.23 2.29
N ALA A 144 -30.08 -14.74 3.39
CA ALA A 144 -28.68 -14.99 3.79
C ALA A 144 -28.39 -16.49 3.94
N LYS A 145 -29.24 -17.26 4.64
CA LYS A 145 -29.15 -18.73 4.77
C LYS A 145 -29.18 -19.43 3.41
N LYS A 146 -30.08 -18.99 2.51
CA LYS A 146 -30.20 -19.55 1.16
C LYS A 146 -28.97 -19.30 0.30
N VAL A 147 -28.45 -18.08 0.33
CA VAL A 147 -27.23 -17.69 -0.41
C VAL A 147 -26.03 -18.45 0.13
N ALA A 148 -25.86 -18.50 1.46
CA ALA A 148 -24.77 -19.24 2.10
C ALA A 148 -24.79 -20.73 1.77
N LYS A 149 -25.98 -21.36 1.76
CA LYS A 149 -26.11 -22.78 1.41
C LYS A 149 -25.71 -23.08 -0.03
N LYS A 150 -26.02 -22.15 -0.96
CA LYS A 150 -25.62 -22.27 -2.38
C LYS A 150 -24.10 -22.08 -2.53
N MET A 151 -23.51 -21.16 -1.76
CA MET A 151 -22.07 -20.81 -1.80
C MET A 151 -21.21 -21.82 -1.05
N GLY A 152 -21.78 -22.50 -0.05
CA GLY A 152 -21.08 -23.36 0.91
C GLY A 152 -20.43 -22.54 2.04
N TYR A 153 -20.60 -23.02 3.29
CA TYR A 153 -19.90 -22.44 4.44
C TYR A 153 -18.38 -22.77 4.41
N PRO A 154 -17.53 -21.95 5.06
CA PRO A 154 -17.83 -20.72 5.77
C PRO A 154 -18.07 -19.53 4.82
N VAL A 155 -18.82 -18.52 5.29
CA VAL A 155 -19.10 -17.29 4.55
C VAL A 155 -18.81 -16.05 5.41
N MET A 156 -18.61 -14.91 4.76
CA MET A 156 -18.40 -13.60 5.39
C MET A 156 -19.59 -12.70 5.06
N ILE A 157 -20.31 -12.23 6.07
CA ILE A 157 -21.29 -11.14 5.93
C ILE A 157 -20.52 -9.81 6.03
N LYS A 158 -20.85 -8.87 5.15
CA LYS A 158 -20.20 -7.55 5.10
C LYS A 158 -21.23 -6.44 4.92
N ALA A 159 -21.05 -5.33 5.65
CA ALA A 159 -21.82 -4.12 5.42
C ALA A 159 -21.40 -3.44 4.10
N THR A 160 -22.37 -2.86 3.40
CA THR A 160 -22.12 -2.08 2.18
C THR A 160 -21.41 -0.75 2.47
N ALA A 161 -21.81 -0.11 3.57
CA ALA A 161 -21.11 1.05 4.09
C ALA A 161 -20.19 0.57 5.21
N GLY A 162 -18.86 0.62 5.03
CA GLY A 162 -17.96 0.16 6.08
C GLY A 162 -16.49 0.22 5.72
N GLY A 163 -15.68 0.32 6.76
CA GLY A 163 -14.22 0.25 6.71
C GLY A 163 -13.68 -0.22 8.05
N GLY A 164 -12.41 -0.69 8.09
CA GLY A 164 -11.76 -1.11 9.33
C GLY A 164 -12.37 -2.32 10.03
N GLY A 165 -13.07 -3.21 9.28
CA GLY A 165 -13.63 -4.46 9.83
C GLY A 165 -14.98 -4.35 10.54
N LYS A 166 -15.55 -3.14 10.70
CA LYS A 166 -16.89 -2.96 11.28
C LYS A 166 -17.97 -3.43 10.32
N GLY A 167 -19.01 -4.10 10.86
CA GLY A 167 -20.09 -4.70 10.07
C GLY A 167 -19.67 -5.95 9.30
N MET A 168 -18.60 -6.62 9.74
CA MET A 168 -18.13 -7.88 9.14
C MET A 168 -18.28 -9.03 10.16
N ARG A 169 -18.86 -10.17 9.71
CA ARG A 169 -18.99 -11.38 10.54
C ARG A 169 -18.67 -12.62 9.72
N ALA A 170 -17.75 -13.43 10.22
CA ALA A 170 -17.48 -14.76 9.69
C ALA A 170 -18.54 -15.73 10.22
N VAL A 171 -19.23 -16.40 9.32
CA VAL A 171 -20.29 -17.39 9.66
C VAL A 171 -19.79 -18.75 9.23
N MET A 172 -19.43 -19.57 10.21
CA MET A 172 -18.85 -20.90 10.00
C MET A 172 -19.89 -21.96 9.63
N SER A 173 -21.14 -21.78 10.10
CA SER A 173 -22.23 -22.75 9.94
C SER A 173 -23.62 -22.08 9.98
N GLU A 174 -24.65 -22.78 9.49
CA GLU A 174 -25.99 -22.24 9.32
C GLU A 174 -26.67 -21.84 10.65
N ASP A 175 -26.41 -22.57 11.74
CA ASP A 175 -26.96 -22.31 13.07
C ASP A 175 -26.56 -20.94 13.65
N LYS A 176 -25.39 -20.41 13.24
CA LYS A 176 -24.90 -19.11 13.67
C LYS A 176 -25.31 -17.93 12.77
N MET A 177 -25.96 -18.21 11.64
CA MET A 177 -26.28 -17.19 10.65
C MET A 177 -27.14 -16.05 11.20
N GLU A 178 -28.23 -16.39 11.94
CA GLU A 178 -29.19 -15.39 12.43
C GLU A 178 -28.52 -14.42 13.44
N GLU A 179 -27.89 -14.99 14.47
CA GLU A 179 -27.19 -14.22 15.50
C GLU A 179 -26.18 -13.25 14.89
N LEU A 180 -25.34 -13.74 13.96
CA LEU A 180 -24.24 -12.98 13.38
C LEU A 180 -24.71 -11.98 12.32
N PHE A 181 -25.79 -12.29 11.58
CA PHE A 181 -26.40 -11.37 10.64
C PHE A 181 -26.99 -10.15 11.35
N ASP A 182 -27.81 -10.39 12.39
CA ASP A 182 -28.43 -9.31 13.17
C ASP A 182 -27.36 -8.45 13.87
N SER A 183 -26.32 -9.08 14.42
CA SER A 183 -25.18 -8.37 15.00
C SER A 183 -24.49 -7.47 13.97
N ALA A 184 -24.25 -7.94 12.75
CA ALA A 184 -23.62 -7.15 11.69
C ALA A 184 -24.49 -5.97 11.24
N VAL A 185 -25.79 -6.18 11.07
CA VAL A 185 -26.78 -5.15 10.71
C VAL A 185 -26.84 -4.06 11.77
N ASN A 186 -26.93 -4.44 13.04
CA ASN A 186 -27.01 -3.50 14.16
C ASN A 186 -25.74 -2.64 14.26
N GLU A 187 -24.56 -3.27 14.16
CA GLU A 187 -23.27 -2.54 14.18
C GLU A 187 -23.12 -1.59 13.00
N ALA A 188 -23.48 -2.02 11.79
CA ALA A 188 -23.40 -1.19 10.60
C ALA A 188 -24.38 -0.02 10.64
N THR A 189 -25.61 -0.26 11.11
CA THR A 189 -26.62 0.79 11.29
C THR A 189 -26.17 1.82 12.30
N ALA A 190 -25.63 1.38 13.44
CA ALA A 190 -25.14 2.28 14.48
C ALA A 190 -23.88 3.09 14.03
N ALA A 191 -22.97 2.46 13.29
CA ALA A 191 -21.71 3.09 12.91
C ALA A 191 -21.82 3.95 11.65
N PHE A 192 -22.68 3.58 10.69
CA PHE A 192 -22.72 4.15 9.34
C PHE A 192 -24.09 4.66 8.90
N GLY A 193 -25.13 4.47 9.72
CA GLY A 193 -26.50 4.81 9.36
C GLY A 193 -27.12 3.93 8.25
N ASN A 194 -26.44 2.85 7.86
CA ASN A 194 -26.85 1.95 6.77
C ASN A 194 -26.62 0.49 7.18
N GLY A 195 -27.69 -0.30 7.28
CA GLY A 195 -27.67 -1.71 7.62
C GLY A 195 -27.65 -2.67 6.42
N GLY A 196 -27.41 -2.18 5.20
CA GLY A 196 -27.34 -3.02 4.01
C GLY A 196 -26.19 -3.99 4.07
N MET A 197 -26.48 -5.30 3.89
CA MET A 197 -25.51 -6.40 3.96
C MET A 197 -25.37 -7.11 2.63
N TYR A 198 -24.16 -7.58 2.33
CA TYR A 198 -23.90 -8.55 1.28
C TYR A 198 -23.06 -9.70 1.85
N MET A 199 -22.91 -10.78 1.10
CA MET A 199 -22.20 -11.97 1.54
C MET A 199 -21.11 -12.33 0.54
N GLU A 200 -19.99 -12.82 1.07
CA GLU A 200 -18.91 -13.39 0.28
C GLU A 200 -18.46 -14.73 0.87
N LYS A 201 -17.88 -15.60 0.04
CA LYS A 201 -17.18 -16.79 0.52
C LYS A 201 -16.05 -16.37 1.44
N LEU A 202 -15.97 -16.97 2.62
CA LEU A 202 -14.81 -16.78 3.49
C LEU A 202 -13.61 -17.53 2.88
N ILE A 203 -12.54 -16.81 2.61
CA ILE A 203 -11.28 -17.39 2.19
C ILE A 203 -10.51 -17.74 3.45
N GLU A 204 -10.25 -19.02 3.65
CA GLU A 204 -9.58 -19.53 4.84
C GLU A 204 -8.06 -19.45 4.66
N GLU A 205 -7.38 -19.03 5.72
CA GLU A 205 -5.91 -18.93 5.76
C GLU A 205 -5.32 -18.21 4.53
N PRO A 206 -5.87 -17.04 4.15
CA PRO A 206 -5.45 -16.40 2.92
C PRO A 206 -4.06 -15.79 3.06
N ARG A 207 -3.34 -15.76 1.93
CA ARG A 207 -2.23 -14.84 1.75
C ARG A 207 -2.69 -13.60 1.05
N HIS A 208 -2.10 -12.47 1.41
CA HIS A 208 -2.26 -11.22 0.70
C HIS A 208 -1.12 -11.10 -0.30
N ILE A 209 -1.40 -11.40 -1.55
CA ILE A 209 -0.43 -11.30 -2.64
C ILE A 209 -0.94 -10.29 -3.65
N GLU A 210 -0.08 -9.40 -4.08
CA GLU A 210 -0.43 -8.33 -4.98
C GLU A 210 0.47 -8.31 -6.21
N ILE A 211 -0.07 -7.81 -7.33
CA ILE A 211 0.66 -7.69 -8.59
C ILE A 211 0.87 -6.21 -8.90
N GLN A 212 2.15 -5.81 -9.01
CA GLN A 212 2.51 -4.48 -9.50
C GLN A 212 2.23 -4.37 -10.98
N ILE A 213 1.49 -3.37 -11.39
CA ILE A 213 1.24 -3.05 -12.80
C ILE A 213 1.75 -1.67 -13.15
N VAL A 214 2.03 -1.47 -14.44
CA VAL A 214 2.20 -0.17 -15.08
C VAL A 214 1.41 -0.17 -16.37
N GLY A 215 0.64 0.89 -16.59
CA GLY A 215 -0.10 1.12 -17.82
C GLY A 215 0.25 2.47 -18.44
N ASP A 216 0.18 2.58 -19.78
CA ASP A 216 0.46 3.80 -20.51
C ASP A 216 -0.80 4.46 -21.08
N GLN A 217 -0.64 5.65 -21.66
CA GLN A 217 -1.73 6.41 -22.27
C GLN A 217 -2.23 5.81 -23.59
N PHE A 218 -1.57 4.76 -24.09
CA PHE A 218 -1.88 4.11 -25.37
C PHE A 218 -2.66 2.80 -25.18
N GLY A 219 -3.01 2.47 -23.93
CA GLY A 219 -3.80 1.30 -23.58
C GLY A 219 -2.98 0.02 -23.38
N LYS A 220 -1.64 0.09 -23.36
CA LYS A 220 -0.77 -1.01 -22.97
C LYS A 220 -0.60 -1.08 -21.47
N ALA A 221 -0.55 -2.30 -20.95
CA ALA A 221 -0.14 -2.56 -19.58
C ALA A 221 0.88 -3.70 -19.51
N CYS A 222 1.65 -3.75 -18.44
CA CYS A 222 2.52 -4.86 -18.09
C CYS A 222 2.51 -5.07 -16.58
N HIS A 223 2.90 -6.27 -16.13
CA HIS A 223 3.12 -6.54 -14.72
C HIS A 223 4.62 -6.61 -14.40
N LEU A 224 4.93 -6.24 -13.17
CA LEU A 224 6.28 -6.24 -12.60
C LEU A 224 6.41 -7.29 -11.48
N SER A 225 5.73 -8.41 -11.63
CA SER A 225 5.65 -9.52 -10.67
C SER A 225 4.86 -9.18 -9.39
N GLU A 226 4.94 -10.10 -8.43
CA GLU A 226 4.17 -10.04 -7.17
C GLU A 226 4.99 -9.52 -6.00
N ARG A 227 4.24 -9.14 -4.96
CA ARG A 227 4.71 -8.97 -3.57
C ARG A 227 3.83 -9.76 -2.63
N ASP A 228 4.40 -10.36 -1.60
CA ASP A 228 3.68 -10.97 -0.48
C ASP A 228 3.61 -9.98 0.67
N CYS A 229 2.39 -9.59 1.03
CA CYS A 229 2.08 -8.60 2.06
C CYS A 229 1.29 -9.21 3.22
N SER A 230 1.43 -10.51 3.44
CA SER A 230 0.62 -11.25 4.43
C SER A 230 0.99 -10.91 5.87
N VAL A 231 2.23 -10.48 6.16
CA VAL A 231 2.61 -10.04 7.50
C VAL A 231 2.05 -8.64 7.78
N GLN A 232 0.88 -8.62 8.40
CA GLN A 232 0.12 -7.40 8.65
C GLN A 232 -0.58 -7.43 10.02
N ARG A 233 -0.78 -6.27 10.60
CA ARG A 233 -1.50 -6.10 11.87
C ARG A 233 -2.67 -5.15 11.66
N ARG A 234 -3.91 -5.58 11.99
CA ARG A 234 -5.13 -4.77 11.80
C ARG A 234 -5.23 -4.21 10.36
N HIS A 235 -4.92 -5.05 9.36
CA HIS A 235 -4.89 -4.71 7.94
C HIS A 235 -3.82 -3.66 7.54
N GLN A 236 -2.84 -3.39 8.40
CA GLN A 236 -1.65 -2.60 8.07
C GLN A 236 -0.47 -3.52 7.83
N LYS A 237 0.11 -3.46 6.64
CA LYS A 237 1.31 -4.22 6.25
C LYS A 237 2.48 -3.79 7.13
N LEU A 238 3.27 -4.75 7.59
CA LEU A 238 4.45 -4.50 8.44
C LEU A 238 5.74 -4.94 7.76
N THR A 239 5.68 -6.09 7.08
CA THR A 239 6.81 -6.66 6.34
C THR A 239 6.30 -7.21 5.03
N GLU A 240 7.01 -6.92 3.95
CA GLU A 240 6.70 -7.38 2.60
C GLU A 240 7.92 -8.07 1.99
N GLU A 241 7.68 -9.06 1.13
CA GLU A 241 8.75 -9.72 0.40
C GLU A 241 8.37 -10.04 -1.05
N THR A 242 9.38 -10.12 -1.89
CA THR A 242 9.25 -10.56 -3.29
C THR A 242 10.50 -11.34 -3.73
N PRO A 243 10.32 -12.48 -4.45
CA PRO A 243 9.06 -13.17 -4.71
C PRO A 243 8.45 -13.79 -3.45
N SER A 244 7.14 -14.04 -3.47
CA SER A 244 6.46 -14.74 -2.38
C SER A 244 6.95 -16.19 -2.27
N PRO A 245 7.28 -16.69 -1.07
CA PRO A 245 7.68 -18.08 -0.86
C PRO A 245 6.55 -19.08 -1.16
N PHE A 246 5.31 -18.60 -1.26
CA PHE A 246 4.13 -19.43 -1.56
C PHE A 246 3.88 -19.58 -3.07
N MET A 247 4.41 -18.67 -3.88
CA MET A 247 4.15 -18.63 -5.31
C MET A 247 4.83 -19.78 -6.06
N THR A 248 4.14 -20.25 -7.11
CA THR A 248 4.73 -21.07 -8.18
C THR A 248 4.79 -20.25 -9.46
N ASP A 249 5.65 -20.62 -10.40
CA ASP A 249 5.74 -19.91 -11.69
C ASP A 249 4.40 -19.87 -12.42
N LYS A 250 3.66 -21.00 -12.40
CA LYS A 250 2.32 -21.07 -13.00
C LYS A 250 1.34 -20.10 -12.34
N LEU A 251 1.33 -20.01 -11.01
CA LEU A 251 0.43 -19.08 -10.30
C LEU A 251 0.81 -17.63 -10.59
N ARG A 252 2.11 -17.32 -10.61
CA ARG A 252 2.64 -15.99 -10.98
C ARG A 252 2.19 -15.57 -12.37
N GLU A 253 2.32 -16.46 -13.34
CA GLU A 253 1.86 -16.23 -14.72
C GLU A 253 0.34 -15.94 -14.75
N GLN A 254 -0.47 -16.79 -14.12
CA GLN A 254 -1.93 -16.62 -14.08
C GLN A 254 -2.36 -15.32 -13.42
N MET A 255 -1.77 -14.96 -12.28
CA MET A 255 -2.08 -13.70 -11.57
C MET A 255 -1.58 -12.49 -12.35
N GLY A 256 -0.39 -12.57 -12.95
CA GLY A 256 0.17 -11.52 -13.78
C GLY A 256 -0.69 -11.25 -15.02
N GLU A 257 -1.13 -12.28 -15.74
CA GLU A 257 -2.03 -12.15 -16.88
C GLU A 257 -3.39 -11.55 -16.47
N ALA A 258 -3.95 -11.99 -15.35
CA ALA A 258 -5.21 -11.45 -14.84
C ALA A 258 -5.07 -9.95 -14.51
N ALA A 259 -3.95 -9.55 -13.92
CA ALA A 259 -3.66 -8.16 -13.58
C ALA A 259 -3.47 -7.29 -14.84
N VAL A 260 -2.75 -7.79 -15.85
CA VAL A 260 -2.58 -7.06 -17.12
C VAL A 260 -3.92 -6.91 -17.84
N LYS A 261 -4.73 -7.97 -17.96
CA LYS A 261 -6.07 -7.90 -18.55
C LYS A 261 -6.95 -6.87 -17.86
N ALA A 262 -6.92 -6.81 -16.53
CA ALA A 262 -7.65 -5.82 -15.76
C ALA A 262 -7.20 -4.40 -16.10
N ALA A 263 -5.89 -4.15 -16.09
CA ALA A 263 -5.30 -2.84 -16.39
C ALA A 263 -5.61 -2.37 -17.80
N GLU A 264 -5.50 -3.25 -18.81
CA GLU A 264 -5.86 -2.95 -20.20
C GLU A 264 -7.35 -2.68 -20.37
N TYR A 265 -8.22 -3.47 -19.70
CA TYR A 265 -9.68 -3.30 -19.76
C TYR A 265 -10.14 -1.92 -19.27
N ILE A 266 -9.50 -1.40 -18.21
CA ILE A 266 -9.80 -0.06 -17.69
C ILE A 266 -8.94 1.03 -18.34
N LYS A 267 -8.06 0.67 -19.27
CA LYS A 267 -7.06 1.57 -19.90
C LYS A 267 -6.25 2.34 -18.85
N TYR A 268 -5.74 1.60 -17.85
CA TYR A 268 -5.07 2.18 -16.70
C TYR A 268 -3.83 2.98 -17.10
N GLU A 269 -3.66 4.16 -16.50
CA GLU A 269 -2.48 5.02 -16.68
C GLU A 269 -1.68 5.13 -15.38
N GLY A 270 -0.36 4.94 -15.45
CA GLY A 270 0.56 5.06 -14.33
C GLY A 270 0.88 3.74 -13.66
N ALA A 271 1.52 3.81 -12.48
CA ALA A 271 1.77 2.66 -11.62
C ALA A 271 0.55 2.38 -10.75
N GLY A 272 0.15 1.12 -10.69
CA GLY A 272 -0.94 0.65 -9.85
C GLY A 272 -0.68 -0.75 -9.34
N THR A 273 -1.49 -1.20 -8.40
CA THR A 273 -1.35 -2.52 -7.81
C THR A 273 -2.71 -3.20 -7.71
N ILE A 274 -2.77 -4.45 -8.15
CA ILE A 274 -3.96 -5.29 -7.99
C ILE A 274 -3.69 -6.27 -6.86
N GLU A 275 -4.47 -6.16 -5.80
CA GLU A 275 -4.38 -6.98 -4.61
C GLU A 275 -5.29 -8.19 -4.70
N PHE A 276 -4.77 -9.34 -4.29
CA PHE A 276 -5.47 -10.62 -4.29
C PHE A 276 -5.38 -11.31 -2.94
N LEU A 277 -6.46 -12.03 -2.58
CA LEU A 277 -6.40 -13.09 -1.60
C LEU A 277 -6.11 -14.41 -2.30
N VAL A 278 -5.08 -15.12 -1.83
CA VAL A 278 -4.70 -16.44 -2.35
C VAL A 278 -4.94 -17.47 -1.26
N ASP A 279 -5.81 -18.46 -1.53
CA ASP A 279 -6.15 -19.51 -0.58
C ASP A 279 -5.06 -20.59 -0.48
N LYS A 280 -5.18 -21.49 0.49
CA LYS A 280 -4.27 -22.62 0.70
C LYS A 280 -4.19 -23.60 -0.48
N HIS A 281 -5.15 -23.55 -1.41
CA HIS A 281 -5.17 -24.34 -2.63
C HIS A 281 -4.62 -23.61 -3.85
N ARG A 282 -4.01 -22.40 -3.62
CA ARG A 282 -3.46 -21.51 -4.65
C ARG A 282 -4.50 -20.98 -5.64
N LYS A 283 -5.77 -20.86 -5.20
CA LYS A 283 -6.78 -20.09 -5.93
C LYS A 283 -6.69 -18.65 -5.49
N PHE A 284 -6.73 -17.73 -6.44
CA PHE A 284 -6.62 -16.30 -6.16
C PHE A 284 -7.91 -15.57 -6.52
N TYR A 285 -8.19 -14.51 -5.75
CA TYR A 285 -9.40 -13.73 -5.87
C TYR A 285 -9.08 -12.25 -5.70
N PHE A 286 -9.58 -11.44 -6.63
CA PHE A 286 -9.46 -9.98 -6.56
C PHE A 286 -10.01 -9.46 -5.23
N MET A 287 -9.23 -8.62 -4.56
CA MET A 287 -9.59 -7.92 -3.35
C MET A 287 -9.87 -6.44 -3.62
N GLU A 288 -8.86 -5.73 -4.11
CA GLU A 288 -8.96 -4.32 -4.48
C GLU A 288 -7.85 -3.91 -5.45
N MET A 289 -7.96 -2.70 -6.01
CA MET A 289 -6.91 -2.10 -6.81
C MET A 289 -6.51 -0.75 -6.20
N ASN A 290 -5.22 -0.57 -5.97
CA ASN A 290 -4.67 0.73 -5.59
C ASN A 290 -4.22 1.48 -6.85
N THR A 291 -4.84 2.63 -7.09
CA THR A 291 -4.61 3.45 -8.29
C THR A 291 -3.46 4.44 -8.11
N ARG A 292 -2.40 4.01 -7.45
CA ARG A 292 -1.22 4.80 -7.07
C ARG A 292 0.00 3.90 -6.86
N ILE A 293 1.15 4.54 -6.67
CA ILE A 293 2.33 3.84 -6.12
C ILE A 293 2.04 3.38 -4.69
N GLN A 294 2.60 2.25 -4.28
CA GLN A 294 2.48 1.74 -2.91
C GLN A 294 3.76 1.95 -2.10
N VAL A 295 3.64 1.83 -0.76
CA VAL A 295 4.77 1.96 0.17
C VAL A 295 5.87 0.98 -0.21
N GLU A 296 5.51 -0.28 -0.48
CA GLU A 296 6.35 -1.44 -0.73
C GLU A 296 6.90 -1.55 -2.16
N HIS A 297 6.72 -0.52 -3.00
CA HIS A 297 7.29 -0.52 -4.36
C HIS A 297 8.81 -0.79 -4.42
N PRO A 298 9.62 -0.40 -3.41
CA PRO A 298 11.06 -0.59 -3.46
C PRO A 298 11.50 -2.03 -3.63
N ILE A 299 10.79 -3.02 -3.04
CA ILE A 299 11.18 -4.43 -3.20
C ILE A 299 11.02 -4.90 -4.65
N THR A 300 9.97 -4.46 -5.35
CA THR A 300 9.81 -4.73 -6.78
C THR A 300 10.95 -4.11 -7.57
N GLU A 301 11.28 -2.84 -7.33
CA GLU A 301 12.39 -2.15 -7.99
C GLU A 301 13.70 -2.92 -7.86
N GLN A 302 13.98 -3.44 -6.67
CA GLN A 302 15.23 -4.13 -6.35
C GLN A 302 15.37 -5.48 -7.04
N VAL A 303 14.28 -6.23 -7.25
CA VAL A 303 14.37 -7.59 -7.82
C VAL A 303 14.36 -7.62 -9.35
N ILE A 304 13.94 -6.53 -10.00
CA ILE A 304 13.86 -6.44 -11.46
C ILE A 304 14.72 -5.31 -12.06
N ASP A 305 15.39 -4.52 -11.24
CA ASP A 305 16.18 -3.34 -11.63
C ASP A 305 15.33 -2.34 -12.43
N TYR A 306 14.34 -1.74 -11.75
CA TYR A 306 13.35 -0.87 -12.38
C TYR A 306 12.97 0.29 -11.47
N ASP A 307 13.03 1.54 -11.94
CA ASP A 307 12.61 2.73 -11.19
C ASP A 307 11.14 3.06 -11.49
N LEU A 308 10.24 2.67 -10.60
CA LEU A 308 8.79 2.87 -10.72
C LEU A 308 8.40 4.36 -10.69
N ILE A 309 9.07 5.18 -9.91
CA ILE A 309 8.80 6.63 -9.87
C ILE A 309 9.19 7.29 -11.18
N ARG A 310 10.33 6.90 -11.75
CA ARG A 310 10.75 7.34 -13.07
C ARG A 310 9.72 6.96 -14.14
N GLU A 311 9.25 5.73 -14.11
CA GLU A 311 8.25 5.25 -15.06
C GLU A 311 6.92 6.00 -14.95
N GLN A 312 6.44 6.28 -13.72
CA GLN A 312 5.25 7.12 -13.53
C GLN A 312 5.40 8.49 -14.20
N ILE A 313 6.57 9.13 -14.07
CA ILE A 313 6.86 10.43 -14.67
C ILE A 313 6.90 10.32 -16.20
N LEU A 314 7.56 9.28 -16.74
CA LEU A 314 7.64 9.04 -18.17
C LEU A 314 6.27 8.79 -18.80
N VAL A 315 5.48 7.91 -18.21
CA VAL A 315 4.09 7.63 -18.66
C VAL A 315 3.25 8.89 -18.65
N ALA A 316 3.30 9.66 -17.56
CA ALA A 316 2.56 10.92 -17.47
C ALA A 316 3.00 11.96 -18.51
N ALA A 317 4.26 11.91 -18.93
CA ALA A 317 4.81 12.75 -20.02
C ALA A 317 4.49 12.21 -21.44
N GLY A 318 3.71 11.13 -21.56
CA GLY A 318 3.30 10.56 -22.84
C GLY A 318 4.32 9.59 -23.47
N VAL A 319 5.27 9.08 -22.68
CA VAL A 319 6.23 8.06 -23.15
C VAL A 319 5.57 6.68 -23.01
N PRO A 320 5.52 5.87 -24.10
CA PRO A 320 4.96 4.54 -24.02
C PRO A 320 5.85 3.60 -23.19
N ILE A 321 5.22 2.68 -22.44
CA ILE A 321 5.93 1.61 -21.74
C ILE A 321 6.48 0.56 -22.71
N SER A 322 7.45 -0.23 -22.27
CA SER A 322 7.95 -1.36 -23.08
C SER A 322 6.88 -2.43 -23.33
N GLY A 323 5.89 -2.55 -22.43
CA GLY A 323 4.86 -3.59 -22.45
C GLY A 323 5.40 -4.98 -22.14
N LYS A 324 6.65 -5.08 -21.69
CA LYS A 324 7.28 -6.35 -21.29
C LYS A 324 6.93 -6.65 -19.84
N ASN A 325 6.47 -7.88 -19.58
CA ASN A 325 6.33 -8.39 -18.22
C ASN A 325 7.71 -8.72 -17.62
N TYR A 326 7.86 -8.43 -16.33
CA TYR A 326 9.10 -8.65 -15.61
C TYR A 326 8.95 -9.77 -14.58
N LEU A 327 9.99 -10.56 -14.43
CA LEU A 327 10.08 -11.62 -13.42
C LEU A 327 11.22 -11.30 -12.44
N PRO A 328 11.07 -11.62 -11.15
CA PRO A 328 12.10 -11.34 -10.16
C PRO A 328 13.35 -12.17 -10.42
N LYS A 329 14.50 -11.54 -10.32
CA LYS A 329 15.83 -12.19 -10.48
C LYS A 329 16.53 -12.40 -9.15
N LEU A 330 16.10 -11.68 -8.13
CA LEU A 330 16.64 -11.63 -6.78
C LEU A 330 15.51 -11.85 -5.78
N HIS A 331 15.83 -11.89 -4.50
CA HIS A 331 14.87 -11.85 -3.41
C HIS A 331 15.05 -10.57 -2.61
N SER A 332 13.96 -9.87 -2.32
CA SER A 332 13.98 -8.62 -1.54
C SER A 332 12.93 -8.64 -0.44
N ILE A 333 13.30 -8.10 0.72
CA ILE A 333 12.44 -7.98 1.90
C ILE A 333 12.44 -6.51 2.33
N GLU A 334 11.26 -5.96 2.63
CA GLU A 334 11.08 -4.64 3.24
C GLU A 334 10.53 -4.80 4.64
N CYS A 335 11.08 -4.07 5.60
CA CYS A 335 10.53 -3.87 6.93
C CYS A 335 10.13 -2.40 7.09
N ARG A 336 8.86 -2.16 7.43
CA ARG A 336 8.37 -0.80 7.75
C ARG A 336 8.81 -0.42 9.15
N ILE A 337 9.69 0.55 9.26
CA ILE A 337 10.16 1.06 10.54
C ILE A 337 9.26 2.20 10.98
N ASN A 338 8.42 1.91 11.97
CA ASN A 338 7.45 2.85 12.53
C ASN A 338 7.95 3.36 13.88
N ALA A 339 7.65 4.62 14.19
CA ALA A 339 7.81 5.21 15.52
C ALA A 339 6.69 4.71 16.44
N GLU A 340 6.76 3.45 16.83
CA GLU A 340 5.77 2.71 17.63
C GLU A 340 6.47 1.78 18.61
N ASP A 341 5.83 1.56 19.77
CA ASP A 341 6.32 0.61 20.78
C ASP A 341 5.66 -0.77 20.61
N PRO A 342 6.36 -1.77 20.02
CA PRO A 342 5.79 -3.09 19.78
C PRO A 342 5.53 -3.89 21.05
N TYR A 343 6.22 -3.58 22.16
CA TYR A 343 5.98 -4.19 23.47
C TYR A 343 4.73 -3.62 24.16
N ASN A 344 4.24 -2.48 23.67
CA ASN A 344 3.10 -1.78 24.25
C ASN A 344 1.97 -1.64 23.20
N ASN A 345 1.61 -2.77 22.57
CA ASN A 345 0.54 -2.88 21.58
C ASN A 345 0.71 -1.93 20.37
N PHE A 346 1.96 -1.67 19.94
CA PHE A 346 2.30 -0.77 18.84
C PHE A 346 1.78 0.66 19.05
N ARG A 347 1.83 1.13 20.29
CA ARG A 347 1.46 2.50 20.61
C ARG A 347 2.40 3.49 19.91
N PRO A 348 1.89 4.54 19.24
CA PRO A 348 2.72 5.58 18.64
C PRO A 348 3.70 6.21 19.64
N SER A 349 4.91 6.44 19.17
CA SER A 349 6.02 7.03 19.94
C SER A 349 6.60 8.25 19.22
N PRO A 350 5.82 9.34 19.05
CA PRO A 350 6.35 10.58 18.51
C PRO A 350 7.40 11.16 19.45
N GLY A 351 8.33 11.95 18.93
CA GLY A 351 9.37 12.56 19.75
C GLY A 351 10.62 12.90 18.97
N LYS A 352 11.64 13.36 19.68
CA LYS A 352 12.91 13.77 19.08
C LYS A 352 13.87 12.58 18.99
N ILE A 353 14.37 12.32 17.79
CA ILE A 353 15.47 11.37 17.56
C ILE A 353 16.76 12.00 18.04
N THR A 354 17.38 11.41 19.07
CA THR A 354 18.65 11.90 19.63
C THR A 354 19.84 11.33 18.89
N THR A 355 19.78 10.05 18.54
CA THR A 355 20.82 9.34 17.79
C THR A 355 20.17 8.59 16.63
N LEU A 356 20.80 8.66 15.46
CA LEU A 356 20.44 7.86 14.30
C LEU A 356 21.70 7.29 13.65
N HIS A 357 21.77 5.96 13.57
CA HIS A 357 22.72 5.26 12.68
C HIS A 357 21.94 4.33 11.77
N THR A 358 22.08 4.54 10.46
CA THR A 358 21.40 3.75 9.44
C THR A 358 22.29 2.60 8.97
N PRO A 359 21.74 1.38 8.81
CA PRO A 359 22.52 0.25 8.29
C PRO A 359 22.95 0.48 6.84
N GLY A 360 24.02 -0.18 6.47
CA GLY A 360 24.59 -0.06 5.12
C GLY A 360 25.08 -1.40 4.56
N GLY A 361 25.89 -1.32 3.52
CA GLY A 361 26.51 -2.47 2.86
C GLY A 361 25.74 -2.96 1.62
N HIS A 362 26.34 -3.96 0.96
CA HIS A 362 25.82 -4.47 -0.32
C HIS A 362 24.41 -5.05 -0.18
N GLY A 363 23.47 -4.57 -1.02
CA GLY A 363 22.08 -5.02 -1.04
C GLY A 363 21.26 -4.56 0.16
N VAL A 364 21.66 -3.46 0.83
CA VAL A 364 20.86 -2.74 1.82
C VAL A 364 20.45 -1.39 1.24
N ARG A 365 19.14 -1.13 1.21
CA ARG A 365 18.56 0.16 0.82
C ARG A 365 17.76 0.71 1.98
N MET A 366 17.90 2.02 2.21
CA MET A 366 17.16 2.76 3.22
C MET A 366 16.38 3.89 2.57
N ASP A 367 15.05 3.82 2.63
CA ASP A 367 14.18 4.94 2.25
C ASP A 367 13.66 5.59 3.52
N THR A 368 14.19 6.78 3.85
CA THR A 368 13.85 7.49 5.09
C THR A 368 13.94 8.99 4.89
N HIS A 369 13.21 9.73 5.72
CA HIS A 369 13.22 11.19 5.78
C HIS A 369 13.71 11.74 7.12
N VAL A 370 14.01 10.86 8.08
CA VAL A 370 14.44 11.28 9.41
C VAL A 370 15.98 11.37 9.51
N TYR A 371 16.45 12.14 10.48
CA TYR A 371 17.87 12.36 10.79
C TYR A 371 18.06 12.64 12.28
N SER A 372 19.28 12.57 12.78
CA SER A 372 19.59 12.92 14.17
C SER A 372 19.17 14.35 14.50
N GLY A 373 18.37 14.52 15.54
CA GLY A 373 17.78 15.81 15.93
C GLY A 373 16.38 16.07 15.35
N TYR A 374 15.91 15.26 14.39
CA TYR A 374 14.56 15.41 13.84
C TYR A 374 13.49 15.06 14.89
N SER A 375 12.43 15.86 14.93
CA SER A 375 11.26 15.61 15.79
C SER A 375 10.12 15.06 14.95
N ILE A 376 9.68 13.85 15.28
CA ILE A 376 8.57 13.19 14.60
C ILE A 376 7.27 13.85 15.05
N PRO A 377 6.51 14.48 14.14
CA PRO A 377 5.25 15.12 14.50
C PRO A 377 4.17 14.07 14.79
N PRO A 378 3.31 14.28 15.81
CA PRO A 378 2.23 13.35 16.13
C PRO A 378 1.03 13.43 15.18
N ASN A 379 1.08 14.31 14.20
CA ASN A 379 -0.03 14.64 13.31
C ASN A 379 -0.21 13.69 12.13
N TYR A 380 0.81 12.84 11.84
CA TYR A 380 0.88 12.02 10.64
C TYR A 380 1.17 10.57 10.98
N ASP A 381 1.23 9.73 9.94
CA ASP A 381 1.59 8.33 10.06
C ASP A 381 2.93 8.13 10.78
N SER A 382 3.03 7.04 11.52
CA SER A 382 4.20 6.71 12.37
C SER A 382 5.39 6.17 11.57
N MET A 383 5.25 5.83 10.29
CA MET A 383 6.32 5.28 9.48
C MET A 383 7.42 6.31 9.22
N ILE A 384 8.64 5.99 9.66
CA ILE A 384 9.80 6.86 9.57
C ILE A 384 10.86 6.37 8.60
N ALA A 385 10.85 5.08 8.29
CA ALA A 385 11.78 4.49 7.34
C ALA A 385 11.24 3.19 6.76
N LYS A 386 11.78 2.81 5.59
CA LYS A 386 11.70 1.47 5.03
C LYS A 386 13.11 0.92 4.95
N LEU A 387 13.35 -0.20 5.62
CA LEU A 387 14.61 -0.94 5.50
C LEU A 387 14.40 -2.08 4.53
N ILE A 388 15.15 -2.08 3.44
CA ILE A 388 15.04 -3.04 2.36
C ILE A 388 16.36 -3.81 2.22
N THR A 389 16.27 -5.13 2.16
CA THR A 389 17.44 -5.98 1.87
C THR A 389 17.19 -6.84 0.65
N THR A 390 18.23 -7.01 -0.17
CA THR A 390 18.17 -7.74 -1.43
C THR A 390 19.36 -8.69 -1.55
N ALA A 391 19.09 -9.95 -1.97
CA ALA A 391 20.09 -10.98 -2.15
C ALA A 391 19.69 -11.96 -3.26
N GLN A 392 20.55 -12.97 -3.55
CA GLN A 392 20.26 -14.00 -4.54
C GLN A 392 19.17 -14.97 -4.07
N THR A 393 19.13 -15.26 -2.78
CA THR A 393 18.17 -16.18 -2.16
C THR A 393 17.40 -15.51 -1.04
N ARG A 394 16.25 -16.10 -0.68
CA ARG A 394 15.44 -15.67 0.47
C ARG A 394 16.21 -15.74 1.78
N GLU A 395 16.93 -16.85 2.00
CA GLU A 395 17.73 -17.05 3.21
C GLU A 395 18.81 -15.97 3.36
N GLU A 396 19.53 -15.65 2.28
CA GLU A 396 20.51 -14.57 2.30
C GLU A 396 19.88 -13.20 2.56
N ALA A 397 18.69 -12.92 1.99
CA ALA A 397 17.96 -11.68 2.22
C ALA A 397 17.53 -11.56 3.70
N ILE A 398 17.02 -12.65 4.31
CA ILE A 398 16.67 -12.70 5.73
C ILE A 398 17.91 -12.50 6.61
N ASN A 399 19.03 -13.18 6.34
CA ASN A 399 20.27 -13.03 7.12
C ASN A 399 20.81 -11.60 7.02
N LYS A 400 20.70 -10.98 5.84
CA LYS A 400 21.06 -9.58 5.62
C LYS A 400 20.13 -8.64 6.40
N MET A 401 18.82 -8.93 6.44
CA MET A 401 17.85 -8.15 7.22
C MET A 401 18.14 -8.21 8.72
N LYS A 402 18.43 -9.40 9.25
CA LYS A 402 18.85 -9.57 10.65
C LYS A 402 20.02 -8.67 11.00
N ARG A 403 21.11 -8.76 10.21
CA ARG A 403 22.30 -7.93 10.42
C ARG A 403 21.98 -6.43 10.30
N ALA A 404 21.17 -6.04 9.31
CA ALA A 404 20.81 -4.65 9.11
C ALA A 404 19.92 -4.10 10.25
N LEU A 405 19.01 -4.91 10.81
CA LEU A 405 18.20 -4.53 11.97
C LEU A 405 19.05 -4.41 13.25
N ASP A 406 20.04 -5.29 13.43
CA ASP A 406 20.98 -5.22 14.57
C ASP A 406 21.90 -3.98 14.50
N GLU A 407 22.21 -3.50 13.28
CA GLU A 407 23.02 -2.31 13.04
C GLU A 407 22.20 -1.01 13.10
N PHE A 408 20.86 -1.07 12.97
CA PHE A 408 19.99 0.10 12.91
C PHE A 408 19.73 0.68 14.29
N VAL A 409 20.40 1.78 14.64
CA VAL A 409 20.28 2.45 15.95
C VAL A 409 19.40 3.68 15.81
N ILE A 410 18.33 3.74 16.59
CA ILE A 410 17.47 4.92 16.76
C ILE A 410 17.22 5.10 18.26
N GLU A 411 17.61 6.25 18.80
CA GLU A 411 17.39 6.61 20.20
C GLU A 411 16.50 7.83 20.34
N GLY A 412 15.87 7.98 21.50
CA GLY A 412 14.93 9.06 21.81
C GLY A 412 13.47 8.72 21.57
N ILE A 413 13.19 7.66 20.81
CA ILE A 413 11.85 7.15 20.52
C ILE A 413 11.83 5.63 20.57
N LYS A 414 10.63 5.03 20.61
CA LYS A 414 10.44 3.59 20.37
C LYS A 414 10.15 3.33 18.91
N THR A 415 10.60 2.18 18.41
CA THR A 415 10.41 1.78 17.00
C THR A 415 10.03 0.31 16.87
N THR A 416 9.53 -0.09 15.69
CA THR A 416 9.21 -1.48 15.35
C THR A 416 10.44 -2.36 15.06
N ILE A 417 11.66 -1.84 15.13
CA ILE A 417 12.90 -2.60 14.91
C ILE A 417 12.95 -3.90 15.73
N PRO A 418 12.66 -3.91 17.06
CA PRO A 418 12.69 -5.15 17.85
C PRO A 418 11.68 -6.19 17.38
N PHE A 419 10.51 -5.77 16.91
CA PHE A 419 9.51 -6.66 16.32
C PHE A 419 10.07 -7.34 15.05
N HIS A 420 10.57 -6.56 14.11
CA HIS A 420 11.12 -7.09 12.86
C HIS A 420 12.30 -8.02 13.12
N ARG A 421 13.12 -7.71 14.12
CA ARG A 421 14.26 -8.56 14.48
C ARG A 421 13.81 -9.93 14.97
N GLN A 422 12.77 -10.01 15.80
CA GLN A 422 12.19 -11.27 16.26
C GLN A 422 11.44 -12.00 15.14
N LEU A 423 10.73 -11.28 14.30
CA LEU A 423 10.06 -11.84 13.12
C LEU A 423 11.05 -12.60 12.23
N MET A 424 12.23 -12.04 11.98
CA MET A 424 13.26 -12.66 11.13
C MET A 424 13.83 -13.96 11.70
N ASP A 425 13.62 -14.24 12.99
CA ASP A 425 13.99 -15.49 13.65
C ASP A 425 12.80 -16.45 13.84
N HIS A 426 11.58 -16.02 13.54
CA HIS A 426 10.39 -16.83 13.78
C HIS A 426 10.34 -18.05 12.85
N PRO A 427 10.14 -19.29 13.38
CA PRO A 427 10.18 -20.52 12.58
C PRO A 427 9.23 -20.51 11.38
N ASP A 428 7.98 -20.06 11.56
CA ASP A 428 7.00 -20.03 10.49
C ASP A 428 7.35 -18.98 9.41
N TYR A 429 7.94 -17.84 9.80
CA TYR A 429 8.42 -16.86 8.84
C TYR A 429 9.60 -17.44 8.04
N LEU A 430 10.57 -18.07 8.71
CA LEU A 430 11.71 -18.73 8.06
C LEU A 430 11.25 -19.81 7.08
N ALA A 431 10.27 -20.62 7.48
CA ALA A 431 9.69 -21.67 6.63
C ALA A 431 8.81 -21.13 5.48
N GLY A 432 8.50 -19.83 5.46
CA GLY A 432 7.53 -19.25 4.54
C GLY A 432 6.07 -19.67 4.82
N ASN A 433 5.77 -20.05 6.05
CA ASN A 433 4.51 -20.65 6.48
C ASN A 433 3.66 -19.64 7.28
N TYR A 434 3.28 -18.54 6.65
CA TYR A 434 2.51 -17.48 7.27
C TYR A 434 1.32 -17.07 6.39
N THR A 435 0.28 -16.54 7.00
CA THR A 435 -0.95 -16.05 6.37
C THR A 435 -1.27 -14.65 6.89
N THR A 436 -2.37 -14.06 6.46
CA THR A 436 -2.83 -12.76 7.00
C THR A 436 -3.17 -12.80 8.49
N ALA A 437 -3.37 -13.99 9.06
CA ALA A 437 -3.62 -14.19 10.50
C ALA A 437 -2.33 -14.35 11.33
N PHE A 438 -1.15 -14.31 10.70
CA PHE A 438 0.13 -14.57 11.37
C PHE A 438 0.32 -13.75 12.66
N MET A 439 -0.06 -12.48 12.64
CA MET A 439 0.08 -11.60 13.80
C MET A 439 -0.87 -11.87 14.96
N ASP A 440 -1.93 -12.65 14.74
CA ASP A 440 -2.89 -13.02 15.81
C ASP A 440 -2.24 -13.98 16.81
N ASP A 441 -1.32 -14.83 16.33
CA ASP A 441 -0.59 -15.82 17.14
C ASP A 441 0.84 -15.38 17.50
N PHE A 442 1.38 -14.36 16.84
CA PHE A 442 2.74 -13.88 17.08
C PHE A 442 2.86 -13.21 18.45
N LYS A 443 3.76 -13.73 19.28
CA LYS A 443 4.08 -13.18 20.60
C LYS A 443 5.52 -12.72 20.64
N MET A 444 5.71 -11.48 21.01
CA MET A 444 7.06 -10.97 21.23
C MET A 444 7.65 -11.50 22.53
N ASP A 445 8.91 -11.94 22.46
CA ASP A 445 9.70 -12.16 23.64
C ASP A 445 9.93 -10.82 24.37
N PRO A 446 10.04 -10.84 25.71
CA PRO A 446 10.32 -9.62 26.47
C PRO A 446 11.64 -8.97 26.02
N PRO A 447 11.77 -7.63 26.18
CA PRO A 447 13.02 -6.96 25.84
C PRO A 447 14.17 -7.55 26.64
N LYS A 448 15.31 -7.80 25.97
CA LYS A 448 16.52 -8.21 26.67
C LYS A 448 16.99 -7.04 27.53
N GLU A 449 17.16 -7.26 28.81
CA GLU A 449 17.85 -6.33 29.72
C GLU A 449 19.32 -6.24 29.28
N HIS A 450 19.77 -5.05 28.94
CA HIS A 450 21.17 -4.75 28.63
C HIS A 450 21.85 -4.12 29.84
#